data_6aa366e1a9f257ddfd4aece12514fc36
#
_entry.id   6aa366e1a9f257ddfd4aece12514fc36
#
_cell.length_a   1.000
_cell.length_b   1.000
_cell.length_c   1.000
_cell.angle_alpha   90.00
_cell.angle_beta   90.00
_cell.angle_gamma   90.00
#
_symmetry.space_group_name_H-M   'P 1'
#
loop_
_entity.id
_entity.type
_entity.pdbx_description
1 polymer ?
#
loop_
_entity_poly.entity_id
_entity_poly.type
_entity_poly.pdbx_seq_one_letter_code
_entity_poly.pdbx_strand_id
1 'polypeptide(L)'
;MTNPYPEAKLRLRMSSHDAHYAGKLVDGARILNLFGDLATELTIRYDGDEGLFRAYDQVEFLAPVHSGDYIEAIGRITEVGITSRKMIFEAYKVIASTQDHEDSACDVLDPPVLVAKASGTCVVLKEKQRKNE
;
A
#
# COMPACT_ATOMS: atom_id res chain seq x y z
N MET A 1 -11.93 -17.15 -10.71
CA MET A 1 -10.82 -17.00 -11.67
C MET A 1 -9.70 -16.20 -11.07
N THR A 2 -8.49 -16.61 -11.31
CA THR A 2 -7.34 -15.89 -10.81
C THR A 2 -7.06 -14.67 -11.68
N ASN A 3 -6.59 -13.60 -11.03
CA ASN A 3 -6.14 -12.42 -11.73
C ASN A 3 -4.84 -12.77 -12.49
N PRO A 4 -4.76 -12.55 -13.82
CA PRO A 4 -3.55 -12.89 -14.57
C PRO A 4 -2.38 -11.94 -14.33
N TYR A 5 -2.60 -10.85 -13.60
CA TYR A 5 -1.58 -9.84 -13.37
C TYR A 5 -0.90 -10.02 -12.03
N PRO A 6 0.30 -9.45 -11.85
CA PRO A 6 1.03 -9.64 -10.59
C PRO A 6 0.34 -8.98 -9.40
N GLU A 7 0.65 -9.50 -8.22
CA GLU A 7 0.25 -8.95 -6.94
C GLU A 7 1.52 -8.71 -6.13
N ALA A 8 1.53 -7.68 -5.32
CA ALA A 8 2.66 -7.36 -4.46
C ALA A 8 2.18 -7.09 -3.04
N LYS A 9 3.01 -7.44 -2.07
CA LYS A 9 2.72 -7.24 -0.65
C LYS A 9 3.94 -6.73 0.06
N LEU A 10 3.72 -5.94 1.10
CA LEU A 10 4.78 -5.61 2.04
C LEU A 10 4.18 -5.48 3.43
N ARG A 11 5.00 -5.77 4.44
CA ARG A 11 4.60 -5.66 5.82
C ARG A 11 5.71 -4.94 6.58
N LEU A 12 5.34 -3.97 7.40
CA LEU A 12 6.31 -3.24 8.20
C LEU A 12 5.66 -2.72 9.47
N ARG A 13 6.53 -2.38 10.42
CA ARG A 13 6.10 -1.75 11.67
C ARG A 13 6.24 -0.24 11.52
N MET A 14 5.22 0.50 11.93
CA MET A 14 5.27 1.95 11.95
C MET A 14 6.22 2.40 13.06
N SER A 15 7.14 3.29 12.70
CA SER A 15 8.11 3.83 13.66
C SER A 15 7.60 5.14 14.25
N SER A 16 8.32 5.64 15.25
CA SER A 16 7.99 6.96 15.82
C SER A 16 8.19 8.08 14.80
N HIS A 17 9.06 7.88 13.82
CA HIS A 17 9.27 8.87 12.73
C HIS A 17 8.06 8.95 11.80
N ASP A 18 7.24 7.91 11.75
CA ASP A 18 6.04 7.90 10.90
C ASP A 18 4.88 8.66 11.54
N ALA A 19 4.96 8.93 12.84
CA ALA A 19 3.88 9.57 13.60
C ALA A 19 4.08 11.07 13.63
N HIS A 20 3.46 11.79 12.71
CA HIS A 20 3.58 13.26 12.60
C HIS A 20 2.57 14.01 13.45
N TYR A 21 1.50 13.35 13.86
CA TYR A 21 0.42 13.99 14.60
C TYR A 21 0.46 13.65 16.09
N ALA A 22 -0.28 14.41 16.88
CA ALA A 22 -0.41 14.15 18.30
C ALA A 22 -0.97 12.76 18.56
N GLY A 23 -0.67 12.18 19.73
CA GLY A 23 -1.14 10.85 20.09
C GLY A 23 -0.46 9.73 19.34
N LYS A 24 0.73 9.98 18.80
CA LYS A 24 1.49 8.99 18.02
C LYS A 24 0.77 8.55 16.73
N LEU A 25 -0.09 9.42 16.21
CA LEU A 25 -0.87 9.12 15.02
C LEU A 25 -0.02 9.25 13.76
N VAL A 26 -0.09 8.22 12.92
CA VAL A 26 0.59 8.19 11.61
C VAL A 26 -0.31 8.85 10.58
N ASP A 27 0.27 9.74 9.77
CA ASP A 27 -0.51 10.43 8.74
C ASP A 27 -0.78 9.53 7.53
N GLY A 28 -1.84 9.87 6.80
CA GLY A 28 -2.24 9.10 5.62
C GLY A 28 -1.20 9.10 4.51
N ALA A 29 -0.38 10.15 4.43
CA ALA A 29 0.68 10.23 3.43
C ALA A 29 1.66 9.06 3.55
N ARG A 30 1.92 8.59 4.78
CA ARG A 30 2.80 7.45 4.99
C ARG A 30 2.22 6.17 4.37
N ILE A 31 0.90 5.99 4.48
CA ILE A 31 0.24 4.84 3.88
C ILE A 31 0.30 4.94 2.35
N LEU A 32 0.11 6.13 1.79
CA LEU A 32 0.24 6.33 0.34
C LEU A 32 1.66 6.05 -0.14
N ASN A 33 2.67 6.29 0.69
CA ASN A 33 4.05 5.89 0.40
C ASN A 33 4.14 4.39 0.14
N LEU A 34 3.48 3.60 0.99
CA LEU A 34 3.48 2.14 0.84
C LEU A 34 2.81 1.74 -0.47
N PHE A 35 1.71 2.38 -0.81
CA PHE A 35 1.01 2.12 -2.07
C PHE A 35 1.89 2.47 -3.28
N GLY A 36 2.65 3.56 -3.17
CA GLY A 36 3.61 3.93 -4.21
C GLY A 36 4.69 2.88 -4.42
N ASP A 37 5.23 2.34 -3.33
CA ASP A 37 6.23 1.29 -3.40
C ASP A 37 5.65 0.02 -4.03
N LEU A 38 4.42 -0.33 -3.67
CA LEU A 38 3.74 -1.49 -4.27
C LEU A 38 3.49 -1.27 -5.75
N ALA A 39 3.05 -0.08 -6.13
CA ALA A 39 2.81 0.26 -7.54
C ALA A 39 4.08 0.10 -8.36
N THR A 40 5.21 0.58 -7.82
CA THR A 40 6.50 0.46 -8.48
C THR A 40 6.92 -1.00 -8.63
N GLU A 41 6.74 -1.79 -7.59
CA GLU A 41 7.03 -3.22 -7.68
C GLU A 41 6.17 -3.90 -8.74
N LEU A 42 4.89 -3.53 -8.82
CA LEU A 42 3.98 -4.13 -9.79
C LEU A 42 4.38 -3.81 -11.24
N THR A 43 4.77 -2.56 -11.51
CA THR A 43 5.23 -2.20 -12.87
C THR A 43 6.55 -2.85 -13.19
N ILE A 44 7.45 -2.98 -12.21
CA ILE A 44 8.70 -3.71 -12.42
C ILE A 44 8.42 -5.18 -12.77
N ARG A 45 7.52 -5.82 -12.03
CA ARG A 45 7.19 -7.22 -12.27
C ARG A 45 6.50 -7.43 -13.62
N TYR A 46 5.61 -6.52 -13.98
CA TYR A 46 4.85 -6.66 -15.21
C TYR A 46 5.64 -6.19 -16.45
N ASP A 47 6.29 -5.04 -16.36
CA ASP A 47 6.94 -4.37 -17.49
C ASP A 47 8.47 -4.39 -17.46
N GLY A 48 9.07 -4.66 -16.31
CA GLY A 48 10.51 -4.55 -16.16
C GLY A 48 10.99 -3.11 -16.05
N ASP A 49 10.11 -2.20 -15.68
CA ASP A 49 10.40 -0.77 -15.57
C ASP A 49 9.59 -0.17 -14.44
N GLU A 50 10.15 0.82 -13.77
CA GLU A 50 9.48 1.46 -12.63
C GLU A 50 8.18 2.16 -13.01
N GLY A 51 8.09 2.67 -14.23
CA GLY A 51 6.94 3.46 -14.64
C GLY A 51 6.78 4.73 -13.81
N LEU A 52 5.60 5.33 -13.91
CA LEU A 52 5.25 6.53 -13.16
C LEU A 52 3.83 6.40 -12.65
N PHE A 53 3.61 6.80 -11.41
CA PHE A 53 2.26 6.82 -10.85
C PHE A 53 1.60 8.10 -11.36
N ARG A 54 0.56 7.95 -12.17
CA ARG A 54 -0.06 9.09 -12.83
C ARG A 54 -1.13 9.76 -11.96
N ALA A 55 -2.02 8.97 -11.37
CA ALA A 55 -3.14 9.54 -10.61
C ALA A 55 -3.82 8.47 -9.76
N TYR A 56 -4.31 8.89 -8.59
CA TYR A 56 -5.27 8.12 -7.82
C TYR A 56 -6.67 8.48 -8.29
N ASP A 57 -7.54 7.49 -8.40
CA ASP A 57 -8.96 7.70 -8.65
C ASP A 57 -9.70 7.92 -7.34
N GLN A 58 -9.28 7.18 -6.31
CA GLN A 58 -9.94 7.18 -5.02
C GLN A 58 -8.93 6.84 -3.94
N VAL A 59 -9.04 7.52 -2.81
CA VAL A 59 -8.26 7.23 -1.62
C VAL A 59 -9.20 7.36 -0.43
N GLU A 60 -9.23 6.34 0.43
CA GLU A 60 -10.03 6.38 1.65
C GLU A 60 -9.18 5.95 2.83
N PHE A 61 -9.24 6.72 3.89
CA PHE A 61 -8.61 6.39 5.17
C PHE A 61 -9.72 5.99 6.13
N LEU A 62 -9.71 4.74 6.56
CA LEU A 62 -10.85 4.13 7.23
C LEU A 62 -10.65 3.88 8.71
N ALA A 63 -9.42 3.82 9.18
CA ALA A 63 -9.11 3.62 10.59
C ALA A 63 -7.77 4.23 10.92
N PRO A 64 -7.56 4.67 12.16
CA PRO A 64 -6.31 5.31 12.54
C PRO A 64 -5.15 4.31 12.64
N VAL A 65 -3.95 4.79 12.36
CA VAL A 65 -2.72 4.04 12.48
C VAL A 65 -1.80 4.79 13.43
N HIS A 66 -1.17 4.06 14.34
CA HIS A 66 -0.29 4.65 15.35
C HIS A 66 1.12 4.05 15.23
N SER A 67 2.11 4.77 15.75
CA SER A 67 3.46 4.23 15.82
C SER A 67 3.42 2.92 16.62
N GLY A 68 4.18 1.95 16.18
CA GLY A 68 4.18 0.61 16.78
C GLY A 68 3.23 -0.37 16.13
N ASP A 69 2.25 0.11 15.36
CA ASP A 69 1.33 -0.77 14.64
C ASP A 69 2.05 -1.47 13.50
N TYR A 70 1.68 -2.72 13.23
CA TYR A 70 2.17 -3.44 12.05
C TYR A 70 1.13 -3.33 10.95
N ILE A 71 1.59 -2.90 9.78
CA ILE A 71 0.73 -2.70 8.62
C ILE A 71 1.15 -3.68 7.52
N GLU A 72 0.16 -4.34 6.93
CA GLU A 72 0.36 -5.15 5.73
C GLU A 72 -0.36 -4.47 4.58
N ALA A 73 0.37 -4.11 3.55
CA ALA A 73 -0.19 -3.46 2.37
C ALA A 73 -0.12 -4.41 1.19
N ILE A 74 -1.18 -4.42 0.39
CA ILE A 74 -1.33 -5.30 -0.76
C ILE A 74 -1.72 -4.45 -1.94
N GLY A 75 -1.11 -4.72 -3.09
CA GLY A 75 -1.48 -4.06 -4.33
C GLY A 75 -1.55 -5.06 -5.46
N ARG A 76 -2.40 -4.79 -6.44
CA ARG A 76 -2.49 -5.63 -7.63
C ARG A 76 -2.94 -4.82 -8.83
N ILE A 77 -2.50 -5.27 -10.01
CA ILE A 77 -2.95 -4.71 -11.26
C ILE A 77 -4.30 -5.34 -11.58
N THR A 78 -5.26 -4.52 -11.98
CA THR A 78 -6.60 -5.00 -12.34
C THR A 78 -6.89 -4.89 -13.82
N GLU A 79 -6.22 -3.96 -14.51
CA GLU A 79 -6.49 -3.74 -15.94
C GLU A 79 -5.25 -3.16 -16.60
N VAL A 80 -4.95 -3.62 -17.81
CA VAL A 80 -3.78 -3.18 -18.57
C VAL A 80 -4.24 -2.59 -19.89
N GLY A 81 -3.89 -1.32 -20.14
CA GLY A 81 -4.06 -0.67 -21.43
C GLY A 81 -2.75 -0.67 -22.20
N ILE A 82 -2.65 0.19 -23.21
CA ILE A 82 -1.44 0.26 -24.02
C ILE A 82 -0.25 0.74 -23.18
N THR A 83 -0.45 1.81 -22.40
CA THR A 83 0.56 2.32 -21.48
C THR A 83 0.06 2.37 -20.06
N SER A 84 -1.24 2.24 -19.81
CA SER A 84 -1.82 2.37 -18.49
C SER A 84 -1.89 1.03 -17.76
N ARG A 85 -1.66 1.09 -16.45
CA ARG A 85 -1.77 -0.06 -15.54
C ARG A 85 -2.67 0.39 -14.40
N LYS A 86 -3.91 -0.09 -14.38
CA LYS A 86 -4.84 0.23 -13.29
C LYS A 86 -4.58 -0.69 -12.12
N MET A 87 -4.56 -0.11 -10.93
CA MET A 87 -4.18 -0.84 -9.72
C MET A 87 -5.15 -0.54 -8.59
N ILE A 88 -5.28 -1.49 -7.68
CA ILE A 88 -5.99 -1.29 -6.42
C ILE A 88 -5.05 -1.65 -5.29
N PHE A 89 -5.26 -0.97 -4.14
CA PHE A 89 -4.41 -1.11 -2.96
C PHE A 89 -5.25 -1.18 -1.72
N GLU A 90 -4.79 -1.99 -0.76
CA GLU A 90 -5.41 -2.08 0.57
C GLU A 90 -4.30 -2.16 1.60
N ALA A 91 -4.52 -1.51 2.75
CA ALA A 91 -3.60 -1.59 3.88
C ALA A 91 -4.38 -2.06 5.10
N TYR A 92 -3.83 -3.04 5.80
CA TYR A 92 -4.43 -3.64 6.98
C TYR A 92 -3.52 -3.47 8.18
N LYS A 93 -4.13 -3.17 9.33
CA LYS A 93 -3.43 -3.25 10.60
C LYS A 93 -3.55 -4.68 11.08
N VAL A 94 -2.42 -5.35 11.25
CA VAL A 94 -2.40 -6.76 11.66
C VAL A 94 -1.99 -6.92 13.12
N ILE A 95 -1.24 -5.97 13.67
CA ILE A 95 -0.89 -5.91 15.09
C ILE A 95 -1.04 -4.45 15.51
N ALA A 96 -1.69 -4.22 16.63
CA ALA A 96 -1.90 -2.89 17.17
C ALA A 96 -1.15 -2.71 18.48
N SER A 97 -0.45 -1.57 18.62
CA SER A 97 0.07 -1.20 19.94
C SER A 97 -1.12 -0.75 20.78
N THR A 98 -1.13 -1.17 22.04
CA THR A 98 -2.23 -0.81 22.94
C THR A 98 -1.87 0.46 23.69
N GLN A 99 -2.83 1.37 23.79
CA GLN A 99 -2.62 2.63 24.52
C GLN A 99 -3.11 2.54 25.94
N ASP A 100 -3.85 1.49 26.27
CA ASP A 100 -4.54 1.35 27.57
C ASP A 100 -3.78 0.50 28.57
N HIS A 101 -2.66 -0.10 28.16
CA HIS A 101 -1.87 -1.01 29.00
C HIS A 101 -0.43 -0.52 29.09
N GLU A 102 0.48 -1.43 29.37
CA GLU A 102 1.90 -1.11 29.36
C GLU A 102 2.33 -0.54 28.02
N ASP A 103 3.32 0.34 28.02
CA ASP A 103 3.82 0.95 26.77
C ASP A 103 4.26 -0.07 25.73
N SER A 104 4.68 -1.26 26.19
CA SER A 104 5.15 -2.32 25.31
C SER A 104 4.08 -3.31 24.89
N ALA A 105 2.85 -3.14 25.35
CA ALA A 105 1.78 -4.10 25.06
C ALA A 105 1.26 -3.92 23.62
N CYS A 106 1.07 -5.05 22.94
CA CYS A 106 0.57 -5.09 21.57
C CYS A 106 -0.38 -6.26 21.41
N ASP A 107 -1.38 -6.10 20.54
CA ASP A 107 -2.37 -7.15 20.29
C ASP A 107 -2.33 -7.56 18.81
N VAL A 108 -2.33 -8.88 18.59
CA VAL A 108 -2.56 -9.40 17.24
C VAL A 108 -4.04 -9.26 16.94
N LEU A 109 -4.34 -8.67 15.80
CA LEU A 109 -5.73 -8.43 15.37
C LEU A 109 -6.21 -9.55 14.45
N ASP A 110 -7.30 -10.20 14.83
CA ASP A 110 -7.88 -11.28 14.03
C ASP A 110 -9.40 -11.14 14.05
N PRO A 111 -10.00 -10.68 12.95
CA PRO A 111 -9.36 -10.38 11.67
C PRO A 111 -8.59 -9.05 11.69
N PRO A 112 -7.64 -8.86 10.76
CA PRO A 112 -6.97 -7.58 10.60
C PRO A 112 -7.96 -6.46 10.28
N VAL A 113 -7.59 -5.23 10.58
CA VAL A 113 -8.45 -4.06 10.36
C VAL A 113 -8.01 -3.33 9.10
N LEU A 114 -8.94 -3.15 8.16
CA LEU A 114 -8.66 -2.35 6.97
C LEU A 114 -8.51 -0.89 7.37
N VAL A 115 -7.34 -0.33 7.16
CA VAL A 115 -7.05 1.06 7.57
C VAL A 115 -7.10 2.04 6.40
N ALA A 116 -6.85 1.57 5.19
CA ALA A 116 -6.91 2.43 4.01
C ALA A 116 -7.08 1.59 2.76
N LYS A 117 -7.67 2.19 1.74
CA LYS A 117 -7.75 1.59 0.41
C LYS A 117 -7.69 2.68 -0.64
N ALA A 118 -7.22 2.31 -1.83
CA ALA A 118 -7.08 3.26 -2.92
C ALA A 118 -7.12 2.53 -4.26
N SER A 119 -7.38 3.31 -5.30
CA SER A 119 -7.22 2.85 -6.68
C SER A 119 -6.54 3.95 -7.47
N GLY A 120 -5.80 3.56 -8.49
CA GLY A 120 -5.08 4.52 -9.29
C GLY A 120 -4.53 3.93 -10.57
N THR A 121 -3.82 4.76 -11.32
CA THR A 121 -3.28 4.37 -12.61
C THR A 121 -1.81 4.76 -12.70
N CYS A 122 -1.00 3.77 -13.05
CA CYS A 122 0.40 4.00 -13.39
C CYS A 122 0.56 3.95 -14.91
N VAL A 123 1.61 4.56 -15.41
CA VAL A 123 1.91 4.60 -16.84
C VAL A 123 3.33 4.08 -17.05
N VAL A 124 3.47 3.16 -18.01
CA VAL A 124 4.77 2.71 -18.49
C VAL A 124 4.81 3.00 -19.99
N LEU A 125 5.66 3.92 -20.39
CA LEU A 125 5.78 4.31 -21.79
C LEU A 125 6.14 3.08 -22.65
N LYS A 126 5.62 3.05 -23.85
CA LYS A 126 5.76 1.86 -24.69
C LYS A 126 7.22 1.47 -24.92
N GLU A 127 8.09 2.44 -25.13
CA GLU A 127 9.52 2.18 -25.33
C GLU A 127 10.23 1.66 -24.08
N LYS A 128 9.59 1.75 -22.91
CA LYS A 128 10.16 1.27 -21.66
C LYS A 128 9.59 -0.08 -21.22
N GLN A 129 8.61 -0.59 -21.93
CA GLN A 129 8.04 -1.89 -21.65
C GLN A 129 8.98 -2.97 -22.16
N ARG A 130 9.51 -3.76 -21.25
CA ARG A 130 10.58 -4.71 -21.55
C ARG A 130 10.17 -6.17 -21.54
N LYS A 131 9.02 -6.48 -20.96
CA LYS A 131 8.63 -7.87 -20.70
C LYS A 131 7.38 -8.31 -21.41
N ASN A 132 6.54 -7.39 -21.84
CA ASN A 132 5.26 -7.72 -22.44
C ASN A 132 5.27 -7.37 -23.90
N GLU A 133 5.44 -8.38 -24.70
CA GLU A 133 5.52 -8.22 -26.15
C GLU A 133 4.33 -8.83 -26.82
#